data_fd2f3b49a3cbe18160a4cf3e5090cf2d
#
_entry.id   fd2f3b49a3cbe18160a4cf3e5090cf2d
#
_cell.length_a   1.000
_cell.length_b   1.000
_cell.length_c   1.000
_cell.angle_alpha   90.00
_cell.angle_beta   90.00
_cell.angle_gamma   90.00
#
_symmetry.space_group_name_H-M   'P 1'
#
loop_
_entity.id
_entity.type
_entity.pdbx_description
1 polymer ?
#
loop_
_entity_poly.entity_id
_entity_poly.type
_entity_poly.pdbx_seq_one_letter_code
_entity_poly.pdbx_strand_id
1 'polypeptide(L)'
;MASGSGSNFEALAQAIQTGTLNARIQRLVVNNPGCGAQQRAERLGIPVSVLDHRLIKNRRELDGELVRLFRADQVELVVMAGWMRIVTDVLVSGYSDRLINIHPSLLPSFRGLDAIGQALEAGVKVTGCTVHIVTEELDAGPILAQAAVPVLDGDDHARLAKRIQEQEHLLLPRALAELKPTWRQG
;
A
#
# COMPACT_ATOMS: atom_id res chain seq x y z
N MET A 1 -3.88 -0.70 -5.19
CA MET A 1 -3.41 -2.07 -5.50
C MET A 1 -3.37 -2.89 -4.21
N ALA A 2 -3.81 -4.15 -4.22
CA ALA A 2 -3.79 -5.02 -3.05
C ALA A 2 -3.63 -6.49 -3.44
N SER A 3 -3.04 -7.32 -2.55
CA SER A 3 -2.80 -8.76 -2.80
C SER A 3 -3.56 -9.69 -1.84
N GLY A 4 -4.04 -9.18 -0.71
CA GLY A 4 -4.56 -9.97 0.40
C GLY A 4 -5.93 -9.53 0.91
N SER A 5 -6.06 -9.35 2.23
CA SER A 5 -7.33 -9.01 2.88
C SER A 5 -7.96 -7.70 2.43
N GLY A 6 -7.15 -6.70 2.07
CA GLY A 6 -7.61 -5.39 1.62
C GLY A 6 -8.10 -4.47 2.73
N SER A 7 -7.65 -4.66 3.96
CA SER A 7 -8.08 -3.83 5.08
C SER A 7 -7.62 -2.37 4.93
N ASN A 8 -6.40 -2.12 4.45
CA ASN A 8 -5.91 -0.77 4.14
C ASN A 8 -6.70 -0.11 2.99
N PHE A 9 -7.10 -0.89 1.96
CA PHE A 9 -7.98 -0.41 0.92
C PHE A 9 -9.36 -0.02 1.48
N GLU A 10 -9.94 -0.82 2.35
CA GLU A 10 -11.23 -0.52 2.99
C GLU A 10 -11.13 0.73 3.88
N ALA A 11 -10.03 0.91 4.63
CA ALA A 11 -9.79 2.12 5.42
C ALA A 11 -9.75 3.39 4.54
N LEU A 12 -9.12 3.32 3.37
CA LEU A 12 -9.15 4.42 2.39
C LEU A 12 -10.56 4.69 1.88
N ALA A 13 -11.32 3.66 1.52
CA ALA A 13 -12.69 3.82 1.05
C ALA A 13 -13.59 4.45 2.11
N GLN A 14 -13.45 4.05 3.38
CA GLN A 14 -14.17 4.64 4.50
C GLN A 14 -13.79 6.11 4.73
N ALA A 15 -12.51 6.46 4.66
CA ALA A 15 -12.04 7.83 4.80
C ALA A 15 -12.59 8.75 3.69
N ILE A 16 -12.73 8.24 2.47
CA ILE A 16 -13.38 8.95 1.36
C ILE A 16 -14.88 9.12 1.64
N GLN A 17 -15.55 8.05 2.06
CA GLN A 17 -16.99 8.07 2.34
C GLN A 17 -17.36 9.04 3.47
N THR A 18 -16.51 9.15 4.50
CA THR A 18 -16.70 10.08 5.63
C THR A 18 -16.24 11.51 5.32
N GLY A 19 -15.65 11.76 4.16
CA GLY A 19 -15.15 13.09 3.75
C GLY A 19 -13.82 13.50 4.40
N THR A 20 -13.16 12.58 5.14
CA THR A 20 -11.84 12.86 5.75
C THR A 20 -10.70 12.79 4.74
N LEU A 21 -10.92 12.12 3.62
CA LEU A 21 -10.02 12.08 2.47
C LEU A 21 -10.77 12.56 1.21
N ASN A 22 -10.41 13.72 0.69
CA ASN A 22 -11.00 14.25 -0.55
C ASN A 22 -10.34 13.58 -1.78
N ALA A 23 -10.81 12.40 -2.12
CA ALA A 23 -10.34 11.62 -3.24
C ALA A 23 -11.44 10.73 -3.81
N ARG A 24 -11.15 10.07 -4.93
CA ARG A 24 -12.01 9.03 -5.52
C ARG A 24 -11.16 7.82 -5.89
N ILE A 25 -11.62 6.63 -5.52
CA ILE A 25 -11.00 5.38 -5.98
C ILE A 25 -11.57 5.06 -7.37
N GLN A 26 -10.74 5.19 -8.40
CA GLN A 26 -11.12 4.87 -9.77
C GLN A 26 -11.24 3.37 -9.98
N ARG A 27 -10.31 2.62 -9.41
CA ARG A 27 -10.23 1.16 -9.54
C ARG A 27 -9.37 0.54 -8.42
N LEU A 28 -9.75 -0.65 -7.99
CA LEU A 28 -8.85 -1.56 -7.30
C LEU A 28 -8.22 -2.53 -8.30
N VAL A 29 -6.92 -2.73 -8.22
CA VAL A 29 -6.26 -3.84 -8.93
C VAL A 29 -5.76 -4.85 -7.90
N VAL A 30 -6.08 -6.12 -8.13
CA VAL A 30 -5.59 -7.24 -7.33
C VAL A 30 -4.84 -8.24 -8.22
N ASN A 31 -3.84 -8.91 -7.64
CA ASN A 31 -3.05 -9.93 -8.33
C ASN A 31 -3.38 -11.38 -7.90
N ASN A 32 -4.28 -11.53 -6.93
CA ASN A 32 -4.80 -12.80 -6.47
C ASN A 32 -6.31 -12.83 -6.65
N PRO A 33 -6.85 -13.61 -7.61
CA PRO A 33 -8.29 -13.76 -7.80
C PRO A 33 -8.98 -14.24 -6.52
N GLY A 34 -10.15 -13.67 -6.20
CA GLY A 34 -10.96 -14.05 -5.05
C GLY A 34 -10.42 -13.61 -3.69
N CYS A 35 -9.36 -12.79 -3.64
CA CYS A 35 -8.83 -12.28 -2.38
C CYS A 35 -9.82 -11.36 -1.65
N GLY A 36 -9.60 -11.14 -0.35
CA GLY A 36 -10.47 -10.31 0.47
C GLY A 36 -10.62 -8.87 -0.04
N ALA A 37 -9.57 -8.31 -0.63
CA ALA A 37 -9.60 -6.97 -1.25
C ALA A 37 -10.61 -6.90 -2.40
N GLN A 38 -10.66 -7.93 -3.26
CA GLN A 38 -11.63 -8.01 -4.35
C GLN A 38 -13.06 -8.03 -3.82
N GLN A 39 -13.34 -8.89 -2.83
CA GLN A 39 -14.67 -8.99 -2.22
C GLN A 39 -15.12 -7.68 -1.56
N ARG A 40 -14.20 -6.95 -0.93
CA ARG A 40 -14.48 -5.64 -0.34
C ARG A 40 -14.84 -4.61 -1.40
N ALA A 41 -14.08 -4.55 -2.50
CA ALA A 41 -14.34 -3.61 -3.59
C ALA A 41 -15.68 -3.87 -4.28
N GLU A 42 -16.02 -5.13 -4.54
CA GLU A 42 -17.31 -5.55 -5.09
C GLU A 42 -18.47 -5.09 -4.18
N ARG A 43 -18.35 -5.31 -2.86
CA ARG A 43 -19.33 -4.85 -1.86
C ARG A 43 -19.49 -3.33 -1.83
N LEU A 44 -18.39 -2.58 -2.05
CA LEU A 44 -18.38 -1.13 -2.06
C LEU A 44 -18.74 -0.52 -3.43
N GLY A 45 -19.02 -1.34 -4.44
CA GLY A 45 -19.31 -0.87 -5.80
C GLY A 45 -18.11 -0.22 -6.50
N ILE A 46 -16.88 -0.53 -6.06
CA ILE A 46 -15.64 0.00 -6.64
C ILE A 46 -15.19 -0.92 -7.78
N PRO A 47 -14.90 -0.39 -9.00
CA PRO A 47 -14.41 -1.21 -10.10
C PRO A 47 -13.16 -2.01 -9.72
N VAL A 48 -13.12 -3.30 -10.10
CA VAL A 48 -12.00 -4.20 -9.83
C VAL A 48 -11.42 -4.73 -11.13
N SER A 49 -10.10 -4.82 -11.19
CA SER A 49 -9.38 -5.60 -12.20
C SER A 49 -8.49 -6.64 -11.54
N VAL A 50 -8.51 -7.84 -12.08
CA VAL A 50 -7.64 -8.93 -11.65
C VAL A 50 -6.52 -9.09 -12.66
N LEU A 51 -5.29 -8.80 -12.27
CA LEU A 51 -4.08 -9.06 -13.03
C LEU A 51 -3.33 -10.22 -12.37
N ASP A 52 -3.75 -11.45 -12.69
CA ASP A 52 -3.20 -12.66 -12.06
C ASP A 52 -1.72 -12.84 -12.44
N HIS A 53 -0.84 -12.64 -11.46
CA HIS A 53 0.61 -12.74 -11.62
C HIS A 53 1.09 -14.16 -11.97
N ARG A 54 0.27 -15.17 -11.81
CA ARG A 54 0.58 -16.55 -12.23
C ARG A 54 0.43 -16.72 -13.74
N LEU A 55 -0.41 -15.91 -14.36
CA LEU A 55 -0.61 -15.85 -15.82
C LEU A 55 0.38 -14.89 -16.48
N ILE A 56 0.63 -13.72 -15.85
CA ILE A 56 1.61 -12.73 -16.32
C ILE A 56 2.88 -12.88 -15.47
N LYS A 57 3.77 -13.80 -15.86
CA LYS A 57 4.98 -14.13 -15.08
C LYS A 57 6.05 -13.04 -15.14
N ASN A 58 6.14 -12.32 -16.24
CA ASN A 58 7.08 -11.23 -16.41
C ASN A 58 6.59 -10.00 -15.64
N ARG A 59 7.38 -9.56 -14.64
CA ARG A 59 7.01 -8.41 -13.80
C ARG A 59 6.91 -7.11 -14.58
N ARG A 60 7.80 -6.88 -15.55
CA ARG A 60 7.77 -5.66 -16.39
C ARG A 60 6.51 -5.62 -17.28
N GLU A 61 6.08 -6.77 -17.78
CA GLU A 61 4.84 -6.91 -18.55
C GLU A 61 3.62 -6.62 -17.65
N LEU A 62 3.57 -7.21 -16.45
CA LEU A 62 2.51 -6.94 -15.48
C LEU A 62 2.43 -5.45 -15.13
N ASP A 63 3.58 -4.82 -14.86
CA ASP A 63 3.65 -3.40 -14.52
C ASP A 63 3.27 -2.52 -15.72
N GLY A 64 3.59 -2.93 -16.95
CA GLY A 64 3.14 -2.28 -18.18
C GLY A 64 1.61 -2.29 -18.31
N GLU A 65 0.97 -3.43 -18.01
CA GLU A 65 -0.49 -3.53 -17.99
C GLU A 65 -1.11 -2.66 -16.87
N LEU A 66 -0.49 -2.58 -15.69
CA LEU A 66 -0.89 -1.67 -14.63
C LEU A 66 -0.87 -0.21 -15.10
N VAL A 67 0.25 0.22 -15.69
CA VAL A 67 0.39 1.60 -16.20
C VAL A 67 -0.65 1.90 -17.29
N ARG A 68 -0.85 0.97 -18.24
CA ARG A 68 -1.88 1.10 -19.28
C ARG A 68 -3.27 1.28 -18.70
N LEU A 69 -3.63 0.43 -17.74
CA LEU A 69 -4.93 0.43 -17.08
C LEU A 69 -5.16 1.74 -16.30
N PHE A 70 -4.19 2.15 -15.51
CA PHE A 70 -4.30 3.37 -14.70
C PHE A 70 -4.35 4.64 -15.55
N ARG A 71 -3.63 4.68 -16.68
CA ARG A 71 -3.73 5.81 -17.64
C ARG A 71 -5.08 5.86 -18.31
N ALA A 72 -5.67 4.72 -18.69
CA ALA A 72 -7.01 4.66 -19.28
C ALA A 72 -8.08 5.16 -18.31
N ASP A 73 -7.92 4.92 -17.01
CA ASP A 73 -8.82 5.40 -15.95
C ASP A 73 -8.46 6.81 -15.45
N GLN A 74 -7.50 7.48 -16.06
CA GLN A 74 -7.01 8.82 -15.64
C GLN A 74 -6.60 8.88 -14.16
N VAL A 75 -5.96 7.81 -13.68
CA VAL A 75 -5.46 7.73 -12.29
C VAL A 75 -4.30 8.71 -12.11
N GLU A 76 -4.42 9.60 -11.14
CA GLU A 76 -3.38 10.57 -10.80
C GLU A 76 -2.35 10.01 -9.80
N LEU A 77 -2.79 9.16 -8.87
CA LEU A 77 -2.01 8.60 -7.76
C LEU A 77 -2.28 7.10 -7.64
N VAL A 78 -1.24 6.32 -7.49
CA VAL A 78 -1.32 4.87 -7.24
C VAL A 78 -0.94 4.58 -5.79
N VAL A 79 -1.78 3.82 -5.08
CA VAL A 79 -1.53 3.41 -3.70
C VAL A 79 -1.39 1.90 -3.62
N MET A 80 -0.25 1.44 -3.09
CA MET A 80 0.02 0.05 -2.76
C MET A 80 -0.46 -0.23 -1.33
N ALA A 81 -1.72 -0.66 -1.19
CA ALA A 81 -2.38 -0.94 0.09
C ALA A 81 -2.31 -2.44 0.41
N GLY A 82 -1.10 -2.95 0.65
CA GLY A 82 -0.83 -4.37 0.84
C GLY A 82 -0.59 -5.12 -0.48
N TRP A 83 0.14 -4.53 -1.39
CA TRP A 83 0.62 -5.17 -2.62
C TRP A 83 1.88 -5.99 -2.33
N MET A 84 1.78 -7.32 -2.47
CA MET A 84 2.84 -8.27 -2.07
C MET A 84 3.81 -8.62 -3.21
N ARG A 85 4.07 -7.70 -4.12
CA ARG A 85 5.02 -7.89 -5.23
C ARG A 85 5.94 -6.70 -5.37
N ILE A 86 7.20 -6.99 -5.67
CA ILE A 86 8.17 -5.96 -6.02
C ILE A 86 7.80 -5.42 -7.40
N VAL A 87 7.57 -4.13 -7.48
CA VAL A 87 7.32 -3.40 -8.73
C VAL A 87 8.64 -3.12 -9.46
N THR A 88 8.55 -2.88 -10.76
CA THR A 88 9.72 -2.59 -11.59
C THR A 88 9.80 -1.10 -11.91
N ASP A 89 10.91 -0.69 -12.53
CA ASP A 89 11.11 0.64 -13.08
C ASP A 89 9.97 1.10 -14.03
N VAL A 90 9.27 0.16 -14.67
CA VAL A 90 8.13 0.46 -15.56
C VAL A 90 6.99 1.15 -14.79
N LEU A 91 6.59 0.61 -13.64
CA LEU A 91 5.53 1.23 -12.82
C LEU A 91 6.07 2.45 -12.08
N VAL A 92 7.28 2.38 -11.53
CA VAL A 92 7.92 3.49 -10.80
C VAL A 92 8.06 4.72 -11.71
N SER A 93 8.62 4.57 -12.92
CA SER A 93 8.75 5.66 -13.88
C SER A 93 7.41 6.15 -14.41
N GLY A 94 6.44 5.22 -14.60
CA GLY A 94 5.09 5.56 -15.06
C GLY A 94 4.32 6.45 -14.09
N TYR A 95 4.65 6.34 -12.80
CA TYR A 95 4.03 7.08 -11.68
C TYR A 95 5.09 7.67 -10.74
N SER A 96 6.14 8.26 -11.29
CA SER A 96 7.19 8.93 -10.51
C SER A 96 6.55 9.94 -9.55
N ASP A 97 6.97 9.89 -8.27
CA ASP A 97 6.45 10.68 -7.15
C ASP A 97 4.94 10.52 -6.86
N ARG A 98 4.27 9.62 -7.58
CA ARG A 98 2.82 9.35 -7.48
C ARG A 98 2.49 7.88 -7.20
N LEU A 99 3.48 7.10 -6.79
CA LEU A 99 3.32 5.72 -6.34
C LEU A 99 3.66 5.66 -4.86
N ILE A 100 2.65 5.36 -4.03
CA ILE A 100 2.76 5.39 -2.57
C ILE A 100 2.57 3.96 -2.04
N ASN A 101 3.38 3.61 -1.04
CA ASN A 101 3.28 2.35 -0.31
C ASN A 101 3.11 2.58 1.18
N ILE A 102 2.48 1.63 1.86
CA ILE A 102 2.51 1.50 3.31
C ILE A 102 3.28 0.23 3.68
N HIS A 103 4.26 0.37 4.56
CA HIS A 103 5.16 -0.69 4.98
C HIS A 103 5.06 -0.90 6.50
N PRO A 104 4.95 -2.15 7.01
CA PRO A 104 4.68 -2.43 8.42
C PRO A 104 5.96 -2.39 9.28
N SER A 105 6.79 -1.35 9.14
CA SER A 105 7.92 -1.03 10.02
C SER A 105 8.18 0.47 10.07
N LEU A 106 9.02 0.90 11.00
CA LEU A 106 9.60 2.24 11.00
C LEU A 106 10.82 2.27 10.07
N LEU A 107 10.62 2.54 8.79
CA LEU A 107 11.71 2.68 7.83
C LEU A 107 12.73 3.74 8.31
N PRO A 108 14.02 3.52 8.10
CA PRO A 108 14.66 2.53 7.23
C PRO A 108 14.86 1.13 7.84
N SER A 109 14.35 0.86 9.04
CA SER A 109 14.47 -0.44 9.70
C SER A 109 13.51 -1.47 9.09
N PHE A 110 13.96 -2.72 9.02
CA PHE A 110 13.14 -3.88 8.64
C PHE A 110 12.49 -3.74 7.25
N ARG A 111 13.28 -3.41 6.24
CA ARG A 111 12.86 -3.37 4.83
C ARG A 111 12.52 -4.77 4.31
N GLY A 112 11.73 -4.83 3.25
CA GLY A 112 11.43 -6.05 2.51
C GLY A 112 10.39 -6.93 3.18
N LEU A 113 10.55 -8.24 2.99
CA LEU A 113 9.56 -9.22 3.43
C LEU A 113 9.58 -9.41 4.94
N ASP A 114 8.41 -9.69 5.50
CA ASP A 114 8.21 -10.06 6.91
C ASP A 114 8.84 -9.06 7.92
N ALA A 115 8.65 -7.79 7.70
CA ALA A 115 9.15 -6.73 8.60
C ALA A 115 8.72 -6.92 10.06
N ILE A 116 7.55 -7.53 10.29
CA ILE A 116 7.02 -7.84 11.63
C ILE A 116 7.82 -8.95 12.29
N GLY A 117 8.11 -10.03 11.55
CA GLY A 117 8.97 -11.11 12.03
C GLY A 117 10.38 -10.61 12.33
N GLN A 118 10.95 -9.78 11.44
CA GLN A 118 12.26 -9.15 11.66
C GLN A 118 12.28 -8.31 12.95
N ALA A 119 11.23 -7.52 13.23
CA ALA A 119 11.14 -6.71 14.43
C ALA A 119 11.08 -7.57 15.71
N LEU A 120 10.30 -8.66 15.68
CA LEU A 120 10.22 -9.62 16.78
C LEU A 120 11.57 -10.32 17.03
N GLU A 121 12.22 -10.79 15.98
CA GLU A 121 13.53 -11.48 16.05
C GLU A 121 14.62 -10.55 16.58
N ALA A 122 14.60 -9.28 16.15
CA ALA A 122 15.54 -8.26 16.64
C ALA A 122 15.30 -7.84 18.10
N GLY A 123 14.14 -8.21 18.69
CA GLY A 123 13.80 -7.90 20.08
C GLY A 123 13.60 -6.42 20.34
N VAL A 124 13.25 -5.62 19.33
CA VAL A 124 13.00 -4.18 19.50
C VAL A 124 11.78 -3.93 20.39
N LYS A 125 11.77 -2.83 21.11
CA LYS A 125 10.64 -2.44 21.95
C LYS A 125 9.64 -1.54 21.26
N VAL A 126 10.01 -0.98 20.11
CA VAL A 126 9.15 -0.11 19.28
C VAL A 126 9.38 -0.48 17.82
N THR A 127 8.31 -0.64 17.10
CA THR A 127 8.24 -0.74 15.63
C THR A 127 7.12 0.18 15.14
N GLY A 128 6.49 -0.07 14.00
CA GLY A 128 5.40 0.75 13.51
C GLY A 128 5.07 0.53 12.06
N CYS A 129 4.58 1.57 11.42
CA CYS A 129 4.33 1.58 9.98
C CYS A 129 4.80 2.90 9.34
N THR A 130 5.11 2.83 8.05
CA THR A 130 5.63 3.96 7.27
C THR A 130 4.84 4.08 5.97
N VAL A 131 4.34 5.28 5.68
CA VAL A 131 3.85 5.65 4.35
C VAL A 131 4.99 6.37 3.62
N HIS A 132 5.34 5.90 2.43
CA HIS A 132 6.46 6.44 1.66
C HIS A 132 6.18 6.45 0.15
N ILE A 133 6.91 7.26 -0.59
CA ILE A 133 6.96 7.22 -2.05
C ILE A 133 7.78 6.00 -2.46
N VAL A 134 7.29 5.26 -3.45
CA VAL A 134 8.00 4.10 -4.00
C VAL A 134 9.03 4.54 -5.02
N THR A 135 10.24 4.02 -4.88
CA THR A 135 11.37 4.19 -5.79
C THR A 135 11.84 2.82 -6.28
N GLU A 136 12.85 2.80 -7.14
CA GLU A 136 13.44 1.54 -7.63
C GLU A 136 14.12 0.72 -6.51
N GLU A 137 14.68 1.43 -5.51
CA GLU A 137 15.22 0.78 -4.32
C GLU A 137 14.08 0.40 -3.36
N LEU A 138 14.06 -0.86 -2.96
CA LEU A 138 13.00 -1.43 -2.12
C LEU A 138 12.91 -0.72 -0.76
N ASP A 139 11.72 -0.20 -0.45
CA ASP A 139 11.37 0.48 0.81
C ASP A 139 12.36 1.59 1.23
N ALA A 140 12.91 2.33 0.24
CA ALA A 140 13.94 3.34 0.45
C ALA A 140 13.54 4.76 0.02
N GLY A 141 12.37 4.91 -0.59
CA GLY A 141 11.90 6.21 -1.06
C GLY A 141 11.54 7.19 0.06
N PRO A 142 11.28 8.44 -0.29
CA PRO A 142 10.95 9.50 0.67
C PRO A 142 9.79 9.14 1.59
N ILE A 143 9.99 9.31 2.90
CA ILE A 143 8.99 9.05 3.93
C ILE A 143 8.00 10.21 3.96
N LEU A 144 6.70 9.88 3.90
CA LEU A 144 5.61 10.84 4.00
C LEU A 144 5.06 10.94 5.44
N ALA A 145 4.89 9.78 6.10
CA ALA A 145 4.39 9.72 7.46
C ALA A 145 4.80 8.41 8.14
N GLN A 146 4.89 8.44 9.46
CA GLN A 146 5.18 7.25 10.28
C GLN A 146 4.30 7.24 11.53
N ALA A 147 3.99 6.03 12.01
CA ALA A 147 3.35 5.81 13.30
C ALA A 147 4.10 4.73 14.08
N ALA A 148 4.46 5.05 15.31
CA ALA A 148 5.14 4.11 16.21
C ALA A 148 4.14 3.17 16.89
N VAL A 149 4.55 1.92 17.05
CA VAL A 149 3.78 0.85 17.70
C VAL A 149 4.67 0.14 18.72
N PRO A 150 4.26 0.01 19.99
CA PRO A 150 5.03 -0.75 20.97
C PRO A 150 5.01 -2.24 20.66
N VAL A 151 6.14 -2.91 20.88
CA VAL A 151 6.25 -4.37 20.93
C VAL A 151 6.13 -4.77 22.39
N LEU A 152 5.08 -5.52 22.73
CA LEU A 152 4.78 -5.92 24.08
C LEU A 152 5.38 -7.29 24.40
N ASP A 153 5.66 -7.53 25.69
CA ASP A 153 6.15 -8.82 26.12
C ASP A 153 5.09 -9.91 25.83
N GLY A 154 5.56 -11.00 25.20
CA GLY A 154 4.68 -12.09 24.75
C GLY A 154 3.93 -11.83 23.45
N ASP A 155 4.25 -10.76 22.70
CA ASP A 155 3.73 -10.61 21.34
C ASP A 155 4.22 -11.76 20.45
N ASP A 156 3.29 -12.32 19.74
CA ASP A 156 3.52 -13.13 18.55
C ASP A 156 3.33 -12.27 17.28
N HIS A 157 3.63 -12.85 16.12
CA HIS A 157 3.46 -12.20 14.84
C HIS A 157 2.02 -11.66 14.62
N ALA A 158 1.00 -12.44 15.00
CA ALA A 158 -0.39 -12.08 14.75
C ALA A 158 -0.84 -10.89 15.61
N ARG A 159 -0.42 -10.86 16.89
CA ARG A 159 -0.76 -9.77 17.82
C ARG A 159 -0.10 -8.47 17.41
N LEU A 160 1.20 -8.51 17.06
CA LEU A 160 1.93 -7.34 16.61
C LEU A 160 1.39 -6.85 15.26
N ALA A 161 1.14 -7.77 14.31
CA ALA A 161 0.55 -7.45 13.02
C ALA A 161 -0.78 -6.72 13.15
N LYS A 162 -1.67 -7.19 14.03
CA LYS A 162 -2.96 -6.55 14.28
C LYS A 162 -2.79 -5.12 14.79
N ARG A 163 -1.89 -4.90 15.75
CA ARG A 163 -1.62 -3.58 16.33
C ARG A 163 -1.02 -2.61 15.31
N ILE A 164 -0.11 -3.09 14.46
CA ILE A 164 0.45 -2.29 13.35
C ILE A 164 -0.65 -1.95 12.35
N GLN A 165 -1.48 -2.91 11.98
CA GLN A 165 -2.57 -2.72 11.01
C GLN A 165 -3.59 -1.68 11.48
N GLU A 166 -3.90 -1.63 12.78
CA GLU A 166 -4.76 -0.58 13.35
C GLU A 166 -4.17 0.81 13.15
N GLN A 167 -2.84 0.96 13.25
CA GLN A 167 -2.17 2.23 12.95
C GLN A 167 -2.08 2.52 11.45
N GLU A 168 -1.88 1.50 10.61
CA GLU A 168 -1.89 1.66 9.15
C GLU A 168 -3.22 2.24 8.65
N HIS A 169 -4.34 1.76 9.20
CA HIS A 169 -5.69 2.22 8.83
C HIS A 169 -5.92 3.71 9.15
N LEU A 170 -5.22 4.25 10.15
CA LEU A 170 -5.28 5.66 10.51
C LEU A 170 -4.26 6.49 9.73
N LEU A 171 -3.04 5.95 9.60
CA LEU A 171 -1.91 6.67 9.03
C LEU A 171 -2.05 6.88 7.52
N LEU A 172 -2.44 5.83 6.78
CA LEU A 172 -2.48 5.89 5.32
C LEU A 172 -3.48 6.93 4.80
N PRO A 173 -4.75 6.96 5.24
CA PRO A 173 -5.68 8.02 4.81
C PRO A 173 -5.22 9.42 5.20
N ARG A 174 -4.65 9.60 6.41
CA ARG A 174 -4.14 10.88 6.87
C ARG A 174 -2.97 11.36 6.01
N ALA A 175 -1.99 10.50 5.75
CA ALA A 175 -0.85 10.84 4.92
C ALA A 175 -1.26 11.27 3.51
N LEU A 176 -2.28 10.61 2.92
CA LEU A 176 -2.82 10.99 1.62
C LEU A 176 -3.60 12.31 1.66
N ALA A 177 -4.33 12.60 2.74
CA ALA A 177 -5.04 13.86 2.90
C ALA A 177 -4.09 15.07 3.06
N GLU A 178 -2.94 14.86 3.70
CA GLU A 178 -1.90 15.87 3.91
C GLU A 178 -0.94 16.02 2.71
N LEU A 179 -1.03 15.12 1.73
CA LEU A 179 -0.15 15.12 0.56
C LEU A 179 -0.35 16.38 -0.28
N LYS A 180 0.76 17.10 -0.50
CA LYS A 180 0.78 18.26 -1.40
C LYS A 180 1.26 17.81 -2.78
N PRO A 181 0.35 17.60 -3.73
CA PRO A 181 0.72 17.03 -5.03
C PRO A 181 1.50 18.06 -5.86
N THR A 182 2.81 17.85 -5.97
CA THR A 182 3.70 18.68 -6.80
C THR A 182 3.40 18.54 -8.29
N TRP A 183 2.86 17.37 -8.71
CA TRP A 183 2.48 17.10 -10.11
C TRP A 183 1.22 17.81 -10.61
N ARG A 184 0.45 18.49 -9.72
CA ARG A 184 -0.70 19.32 -10.10
C ARG A 184 -0.35 20.79 -10.33
N GLN A 185 0.92 21.16 -10.14
CA GLN A 185 1.40 22.54 -10.25
C GLN A 185 2.06 22.85 -11.60
N GLY A 186 1.94 21.94 -12.59
CA GLY A 186 2.47 22.06 -13.94
C GLY A 186 1.39 22.35 -14.98
#